data_87397b60febc8f3b21dfb14c7d2b59e9
#
_entry.id   87397b60febc8f3b21dfb14c7d2b59e9
#
_cell.length_a   1.000
_cell.length_b   1.000
_cell.length_c   1.000
_cell.angle_alpha   90.00
_cell.angle_beta   90.00
_cell.angle_gamma   90.00
#
_symmetry.space_group_name_H-M   'P 1'
#
loop_
_entity.id
_entity.type
_entity.pdbx_description
1 polymer ?
#
loop_
_entity_poly.entity_id
_entity_poly.type
_entity_poly.pdbx_seq_one_letter_code
_entity_poly.pdbx_strand_id
1 'polypeptide(L)'
;MKYQIIYADPPWEYGSITKLGNARNYYKTMKFVELAELDVKSIANNDCLLYMWVVNQKLEKCIWLAKQWGFKYVSVGFVWHKPNRTLCGYYTMAQTEQCLIFKKGKIPQPRGARNIQQFISEKATKHSKKPDEVRNRIETMFPTQKKIELFAREKTKGWTSIGYDLDGRDIKL
;
A
#
# COMPACT_ATOMS: atom_id res chain seq x y z
N MET A 1 14.30 -14.14 -3.19
CA MET A 1 14.99 -12.83 -3.40
C MET A 1 14.52 -11.88 -2.32
N LYS A 2 15.37 -10.98 -1.79
CA LYS A 2 14.97 -10.03 -0.73
C LYS A 2 14.91 -8.59 -1.25
N TYR A 3 13.90 -7.85 -0.80
CA TYR A 3 13.59 -6.49 -1.25
C TYR A 3 13.87 -5.48 -0.13
N GLN A 4 14.31 -4.30 -0.53
CA GLN A 4 14.59 -3.17 0.37
C GLN A 4 13.42 -2.19 0.44
N ILE A 5 12.56 -2.20 -0.59
CA ILE A 5 11.32 -1.42 -0.64
C ILE A 5 10.17 -2.36 -0.98
N ILE A 6 9.16 -2.36 -0.14
CA ILE A 6 7.91 -3.06 -0.35
C ILE A 6 6.80 -2.00 -0.43
N TYR A 7 6.01 -2.05 -1.48
CA TYR A 7 4.83 -1.21 -1.68
C TYR A 7 3.60 -2.10 -1.72
N ALA A 8 2.58 -1.80 -0.95
CA ALA A 8 1.43 -2.68 -0.79
C ALA A 8 0.12 -1.90 -0.74
N ASP A 9 -0.87 -2.36 -1.49
CA ASP A 9 -2.27 -1.92 -1.41
C ASP A 9 -3.17 -3.11 -1.06
N PRO A 10 -3.19 -3.56 0.20
CA PRO A 10 -3.94 -4.75 0.58
C PRO A 10 -5.42 -4.64 0.21
N PRO A 11 -6.02 -5.69 -0.35
CA PRO A 11 -7.41 -5.72 -0.73
C PRO A 11 -8.30 -5.95 0.51
N TRP A 12 -8.39 -4.90 1.35
CA TRP A 12 -9.10 -4.95 2.63
C TRP A 12 -10.55 -5.42 2.47
N GLU A 13 -10.95 -6.39 3.26
CA GLU A 13 -12.36 -6.73 3.38
C GLU A 13 -13.10 -5.63 4.16
N TYR A 14 -14.11 -5.07 3.53
CA TYR A 14 -15.02 -4.11 4.17
C TYR A 14 -16.27 -4.85 4.63
N GLY A 15 -16.53 -4.81 5.93
CA GLY A 15 -17.84 -5.17 6.49
C GLY A 15 -18.87 -4.10 6.09
N SER A 16 -19.40 -4.16 4.88
CA SER A 16 -20.46 -3.25 4.45
C SER A 16 -21.82 -3.89 4.70
N ILE A 17 -22.69 -3.20 5.45
CA ILE A 17 -24.09 -3.57 5.67
C ILE A 17 -24.91 -3.29 4.39
N THR A 18 -24.42 -2.45 3.48
CA THR A 18 -25.11 -2.10 2.23
C THR A 18 -24.45 -2.78 1.03
N LYS A 19 -25.27 -3.36 0.13
CA LYS A 19 -24.81 -3.97 -1.13
C LYS A 19 -24.19 -2.96 -2.11
N LEU A 20 -24.47 -1.67 -1.96
CA LEU A 20 -23.96 -0.58 -2.79
C LEU A 20 -22.58 -0.14 -2.28
N GLY A 21 -21.54 -0.24 -3.15
CA GLY A 21 -20.19 0.22 -2.87
C GLY A 21 -19.27 -0.79 -2.16
N ASN A 22 -19.66 -2.04 -2.08
CA ASN A 22 -18.80 -3.08 -1.50
C ASN A 22 -17.62 -3.40 -2.44
N ALA A 23 -16.41 -3.34 -1.94
CA ALA A 23 -15.18 -3.65 -2.68
C ALA A 23 -15.21 -5.05 -3.32
N ARG A 24 -15.90 -6.04 -2.71
CA ARG A 24 -16.09 -7.39 -3.25
C ARG A 24 -16.76 -7.42 -4.64
N ASN A 25 -17.51 -6.38 -5.00
CA ASN A 25 -18.17 -6.29 -6.31
C ASN A 25 -17.19 -5.92 -7.44
N TYR A 26 -15.96 -5.50 -7.10
CA TYR A 26 -15.00 -4.96 -8.06
C TYR A 26 -13.70 -5.76 -8.13
N TYR A 27 -13.29 -6.44 -7.05
CA TYR A 27 -12.08 -7.25 -7.00
C TYR A 27 -12.12 -8.24 -5.82
N LYS A 28 -11.28 -9.29 -5.90
CA LYS A 28 -11.15 -10.27 -4.83
C LYS A 28 -10.57 -9.60 -3.58
N THR A 29 -11.34 -9.58 -2.49
CA THR A 29 -10.87 -9.12 -1.18
C THR A 29 -10.26 -10.28 -0.38
N MET A 30 -9.37 -9.97 0.55
CA MET A 30 -8.78 -10.93 1.48
C MET A 30 -9.25 -10.63 2.90
N LYS A 31 -9.50 -11.71 3.66
CA LYS A 31 -9.76 -11.59 5.09
C LYS A 31 -8.51 -11.11 5.80
N PHE A 32 -8.71 -10.42 6.91
CA PHE A 32 -7.61 -9.87 7.68
C PHE A 32 -6.62 -10.95 8.19
N VAL A 33 -7.12 -12.13 8.53
CA VAL A 33 -6.30 -13.27 8.94
C VAL A 33 -5.44 -13.76 7.77
N GLU A 34 -6.02 -13.89 6.59
CA GLU A 34 -5.29 -14.30 5.37
C GLU A 34 -4.16 -13.31 5.01
N LEU A 35 -4.40 -12.00 5.18
CA LEU A 35 -3.37 -10.98 5.01
C LEU A 35 -2.24 -11.13 6.04
N ALA A 36 -2.58 -11.45 7.29
CA ALA A 36 -1.60 -11.61 8.36
C ALA A 36 -0.72 -12.87 8.19
N GLU A 37 -1.25 -13.91 7.54
CA GLU A 37 -0.54 -15.17 7.25
C GLU A 37 0.47 -15.05 6.11
N LEU A 38 0.43 -13.98 5.31
CA LEU A 38 1.42 -13.76 4.25
C LEU A 38 2.82 -13.55 4.85
N ASP A 39 3.78 -14.37 4.43
CA ASP A 39 5.17 -14.31 4.91
C ASP A 39 5.97 -13.17 4.26
N VAL A 40 5.46 -11.94 4.41
CA VAL A 40 6.15 -10.73 3.91
C VAL A 40 7.53 -10.56 4.56
N LYS A 41 7.70 -11.08 5.77
CA LYS A 41 8.99 -11.05 6.47
C LYS A 41 10.08 -11.82 5.73
N SER A 42 9.74 -12.92 5.05
CA SER A 42 10.71 -13.75 4.31
C SER A 42 11.31 -13.04 3.10
N ILE A 43 10.53 -12.18 2.44
CA ILE A 43 10.97 -11.42 1.26
C ILE A 43 11.59 -10.07 1.60
N ALA A 44 11.47 -9.62 2.85
CA ALA A 44 12.05 -8.35 3.30
C ALA A 44 13.53 -8.49 3.62
N ASN A 45 14.34 -7.53 3.12
CA ASN A 45 15.73 -7.40 3.54
C ASN A 45 15.81 -7.02 5.04
N ASN A 46 17.00 -7.13 5.64
CA ASN A 46 17.22 -6.69 7.02
C ASN A 46 16.95 -5.20 7.18
N ASP A 47 17.37 -4.39 6.21
CA ASP A 47 17.04 -2.97 6.10
C ASP A 47 16.00 -2.80 4.99
N CYS A 48 14.74 -2.57 5.38
CA CYS A 48 13.61 -2.53 4.48
C CYS A 48 12.57 -1.50 4.93
N LEU A 49 11.98 -0.79 3.97
CA LEU A 49 10.81 0.03 4.16
C LEU A 49 9.57 -0.62 3.51
N LEU A 50 8.47 -0.56 4.23
CA LEU A 50 7.16 -0.92 3.73
C LEU A 50 6.31 0.35 3.61
N TYR A 51 5.80 0.60 2.42
CA TYR A 51 4.80 1.62 2.09
C TYR A 51 3.46 0.93 1.92
N MET A 52 2.50 1.17 2.81
CA MET A 52 1.23 0.45 2.78
C MET A 52 0.04 1.40 2.77
N TRP A 53 -0.81 1.24 1.75
CA TRP A 53 -2.04 1.99 1.61
C TRP A 53 -3.10 1.54 2.60
N VAL A 54 -3.82 2.54 3.11
CA VAL A 54 -4.91 2.30 4.03
C VAL A 54 -5.98 3.39 3.90
N VAL A 55 -7.23 3.00 4.03
CA VAL A 55 -8.33 3.93 4.25
C VAL A 55 -8.40 4.31 5.73
N ASN A 56 -8.83 5.53 6.01
CA ASN A 56 -8.80 6.10 7.37
C ASN A 56 -9.46 5.20 8.43
N GLN A 57 -10.54 4.49 8.08
CA GLN A 57 -11.27 3.60 8.98
C GLN A 57 -10.50 2.30 9.35
N LYS A 58 -9.40 2.01 8.68
CA LYS A 58 -8.59 0.78 8.88
C LYS A 58 -7.19 1.07 9.43
N LEU A 59 -6.91 2.29 9.88
CA LEU A 59 -5.57 2.70 10.35
C LEU A 59 -5.00 1.75 11.40
N GLU A 60 -5.77 1.43 12.44
CA GLU A 60 -5.36 0.52 13.51
C GLU A 60 -5.01 -0.88 12.97
N LYS A 61 -5.88 -1.42 12.09
CA LYS A 61 -5.66 -2.73 11.45
C LYS A 61 -4.43 -2.75 10.55
N CYS A 62 -4.17 -1.65 9.84
CA CYS A 62 -2.98 -1.51 9.00
C CYS A 62 -1.69 -1.54 9.83
N ILE A 63 -1.66 -0.80 10.95
CA ILE A 63 -0.51 -0.77 11.85
C ILE A 63 -0.29 -2.16 12.47
N TRP A 64 -1.36 -2.81 12.89
CA TRP A 64 -1.27 -4.16 13.42
C TRP A 64 -0.76 -5.16 12.37
N LEU A 65 -1.28 -5.12 11.12
CA LEU A 65 -0.85 -5.98 10.02
C LEU A 65 0.65 -5.83 9.74
N ALA A 66 1.13 -4.59 9.64
CA ALA A 66 2.55 -4.34 9.43
C ALA A 66 3.42 -4.93 10.55
N LYS A 67 2.93 -4.90 11.79
CA LYS A 67 3.61 -5.51 12.94
C LYS A 67 3.68 -7.05 12.79
N GLN A 68 2.61 -7.71 12.31
CA GLN A 68 2.64 -9.16 12.02
C GLN A 68 3.69 -9.48 10.94
N TRP A 69 3.82 -8.64 9.94
CA TRP A 69 4.85 -8.75 8.90
C TRP A 69 6.28 -8.37 9.37
N GLY A 70 6.45 -8.04 10.65
CA GLY A 70 7.75 -7.74 11.27
C GLY A 70 8.24 -6.32 11.07
N PHE A 71 7.34 -5.37 10.78
CA PHE A 71 7.67 -3.96 10.59
C PHE A 71 7.18 -3.09 11.76
N LYS A 72 7.86 -1.97 11.98
CA LYS A 72 7.49 -0.94 12.96
C LYS A 72 7.00 0.31 12.22
N TYR A 73 5.90 0.90 12.70
CA TYR A 73 5.38 2.16 12.20
C TYR A 73 6.40 3.29 12.34
N VAL A 74 6.49 4.13 11.32
CA VAL A 74 7.36 5.32 11.29
C VAL A 74 6.53 6.60 11.22
N SER A 75 5.75 6.74 10.15
CA SER A 75 4.96 7.94 9.89
C SER A 75 3.95 7.74 8.78
N VAL A 76 3.14 8.77 8.50
CA VAL A 76 2.41 8.89 7.24
C VAL A 76 3.40 9.26 6.14
N GLY A 77 3.52 8.44 5.11
CA GLY A 77 4.39 8.66 3.95
C GLY A 77 3.77 9.58 2.93
N PHE A 78 2.56 9.22 2.48
CA PHE A 78 1.81 10.01 1.51
C PHE A 78 0.35 10.15 1.90
N VAL A 79 -0.24 11.29 1.55
CA VAL A 79 -1.67 11.57 1.67
C VAL A 79 -2.19 11.89 0.28
N TRP A 80 -3.08 11.04 -0.22
CA TRP A 80 -3.76 11.27 -1.48
C TRP A 80 -5.11 11.92 -1.25
N HIS A 81 -5.24 13.17 -1.67
CA HIS A 81 -6.50 13.89 -1.76
C HIS A 81 -7.18 13.60 -3.11
N LYS A 82 -8.46 13.23 -3.07
CA LYS A 82 -9.31 12.88 -4.21
C LYS A 82 -10.35 13.99 -4.44
N PRO A 83 -10.06 15.04 -5.21
CA PRO A 83 -10.95 16.21 -5.33
C PRO A 83 -12.29 15.88 -6.00
N ASN A 84 -12.33 14.80 -6.78
CA ASN A 84 -13.54 14.35 -7.49
C ASN A 84 -14.32 13.26 -6.77
N ARG A 85 -13.93 12.88 -5.56
CA ARG A 85 -14.62 11.82 -4.80
C ARG A 85 -14.80 12.23 -3.35
N THR A 86 -16.03 12.05 -2.90
CA THR A 86 -16.38 12.19 -1.50
C THR A 86 -17.02 10.89 -1.04
N LEU A 87 -16.43 10.23 -0.08
CA LEU A 87 -16.98 9.03 0.52
C LEU A 87 -17.75 9.42 1.78
N CYS A 88 -18.98 8.90 1.90
CA CYS A 88 -19.75 9.06 3.13
C CYS A 88 -18.96 8.48 4.31
N GLY A 89 -18.74 9.29 5.33
CA GLY A 89 -18.22 8.88 6.62
C GLY A 89 -19.28 9.04 7.71
N TYR A 90 -19.03 8.50 8.89
CA TYR A 90 -19.97 8.64 10.02
C TYR A 90 -20.01 10.07 10.55
N TYR A 91 -18.92 10.80 10.47
CA TYR A 91 -18.77 12.14 11.04
C TYR A 91 -18.36 13.17 10.00
N THR A 92 -17.44 12.81 9.12
CA THR A 92 -16.90 13.69 8.08
C THR A 92 -16.90 12.99 6.72
N MET A 93 -16.91 13.80 5.65
CA MET A 93 -16.81 13.29 4.29
C MET A 93 -15.36 12.96 3.97
N ALA A 94 -15.05 11.68 3.79
CA ALA A 94 -13.68 11.23 3.54
C ALA A 94 -13.25 11.54 2.10
N GLN A 95 -12.23 12.38 1.95
CA GLN A 95 -11.65 12.75 0.65
C GLN A 95 -10.19 12.30 0.50
N THR A 96 -9.64 11.63 1.51
CA THR A 96 -8.23 11.23 1.52
C THR A 96 -8.05 9.74 1.76
N GLU A 97 -6.96 9.20 1.19
CA GLU A 97 -6.36 7.93 1.60
C GLU A 97 -4.91 8.16 2.00
N GLN A 98 -4.39 7.30 2.86
CA GLN A 98 -3.03 7.42 3.38
C GLN A 98 -2.18 6.23 2.95
N CYS A 99 -0.92 6.51 2.65
CA CYS A 99 0.12 5.50 2.49
C CYS A 99 1.08 5.63 3.68
N LEU A 100 1.06 4.65 4.58
CA LEU A 100 1.88 4.66 5.79
C LEU A 100 3.26 4.09 5.52
N ILE A 101 4.27 4.60 6.22
CA ILE A 101 5.64 4.08 6.19
C ILE A 101 5.89 3.25 7.44
N PHE A 102 6.42 2.06 7.20
CA PHE A 102 6.93 1.18 8.24
C PHE A 102 8.37 0.79 7.92
N LYS A 103 9.14 0.40 8.94
CA LYS A 103 10.53 -0.02 8.77
C LYS A 103 10.82 -1.36 9.46
N LYS A 104 11.74 -2.10 8.85
CA LYS A 104 12.50 -3.20 9.45
C LYS A 104 13.98 -2.81 9.38
N GLY A 105 14.72 -2.88 10.48
CA GLY A 105 16.10 -2.43 10.53
C GLY A 105 16.28 -0.91 10.30
N LYS A 106 17.29 -0.55 9.53
CA LYS A 106 17.63 0.84 9.16
C LYS A 106 16.97 1.25 7.83
N ILE A 107 17.00 2.54 7.53
CA ILE A 107 16.58 3.05 6.23
C ILE A 107 17.57 2.57 5.16
N PRO A 108 17.13 1.94 4.06
CA PRO A 108 18.01 1.48 2.99
C PRO A 108 18.87 2.59 2.39
N GLN A 109 20.12 2.28 2.10
CA GLN A 109 21.10 3.18 1.48
C GLN A 109 21.54 2.63 0.11
N PRO A 110 22.06 3.48 -0.80
CA PRO A 110 22.11 4.93 -0.72
C PRO A 110 20.71 5.55 -0.88
N ARG A 111 20.48 6.73 -0.32
CA ARG A 111 19.27 7.49 -0.56
C ARG A 111 19.44 8.46 -1.71
N GLY A 112 18.40 8.57 -2.55
CA GLY A 112 18.25 9.64 -3.52
C GLY A 112 17.69 10.92 -2.87
N ALA A 113 16.69 11.54 -3.49
CA ALA A 113 16.09 12.78 -3.00
C ALA A 113 15.53 12.65 -1.57
N ARG A 114 15.65 13.74 -0.80
CA ARG A 114 15.16 13.81 0.61
C ARG A 114 14.08 14.86 0.83
N ASN A 115 13.77 15.64 -0.20
CA ASN A 115 12.81 16.74 -0.20
C ASN A 115 11.48 16.38 -0.88
N ILE A 116 11.12 15.12 -0.87
CA ILE A 116 9.87 14.63 -1.47
C ILE A 116 8.68 15.06 -0.62
N GLN A 117 7.72 15.72 -1.25
CA GLN A 117 6.50 16.17 -0.60
C GLN A 117 5.55 14.99 -0.30
N GLN A 118 4.86 15.09 0.81
CA GLN A 118 3.93 14.05 1.29
C GLN A 118 2.57 14.11 0.57
N PHE A 119 2.06 15.33 0.31
CA PHE A 119 0.72 15.56 -0.21
C PHE A 119 0.64 15.36 -1.72
N ILE A 120 -0.43 14.70 -2.17
CA ILE A 120 -0.77 14.48 -3.57
C ILE A 120 -2.24 14.82 -3.74
N SER A 121 -2.57 15.72 -4.67
CA SER A 121 -3.94 16.00 -5.08
C SER A 121 -4.13 15.56 -6.51
N GLU A 122 -4.82 14.44 -6.70
CA GLU A 122 -5.04 13.82 -8.01
C GLU A 122 -6.43 13.22 -8.08
N LYS A 123 -7.12 13.42 -9.20
CA LYS A 123 -8.44 12.82 -9.42
C LYS A 123 -8.35 11.30 -9.43
N ALA A 124 -9.23 10.65 -8.68
CA ALA A 124 -9.40 9.21 -8.77
C ALA A 124 -9.94 8.86 -10.17
N THR A 125 -9.25 7.95 -10.86
CA THR A 125 -9.59 7.49 -12.22
C THR A 125 -10.41 6.20 -12.17
N LYS A 126 -9.74 5.06 -12.21
CA LYS A 126 -10.38 3.74 -12.08
C LYS A 126 -10.67 3.45 -10.60
N HIS A 127 -11.63 2.56 -10.34
CA HIS A 127 -11.97 2.18 -8.97
C HIS A 127 -10.73 1.65 -8.25
N SER A 128 -10.38 2.32 -7.14
CA SER A 128 -9.29 1.91 -6.23
C SER A 128 -7.84 1.95 -6.80
N LYS A 129 -7.60 2.43 -8.04
CA LYS A 129 -6.23 2.63 -8.54
C LYS A 129 -5.59 3.78 -7.75
N LYS A 130 -4.40 3.51 -7.18
CA LYS A 130 -3.61 4.52 -6.48
C LYS A 130 -2.83 5.38 -7.47
N PRO A 131 -2.48 6.64 -7.13
CA PRO A 131 -1.68 7.51 -7.98
C PRO A 131 -0.32 6.90 -8.31
N ASP A 132 0.04 6.88 -9.58
CA ASP A 132 1.37 6.43 -10.04
C ASP A 132 2.48 7.33 -9.49
N GLU A 133 2.16 8.59 -9.21
CA GLU A 133 3.05 9.57 -8.60
C GLU A 133 3.68 9.08 -7.28
N VAL A 134 2.98 8.24 -6.50
CA VAL A 134 3.56 7.67 -5.28
C VAL A 134 4.73 6.74 -5.59
N ARG A 135 4.59 5.86 -6.60
CA ARG A 135 5.71 5.00 -7.04
C ARG A 135 6.88 5.83 -7.55
N ASN A 136 6.62 6.87 -8.37
CA ASN A 136 7.64 7.77 -8.89
C ASN A 136 8.41 8.46 -7.76
N ARG A 137 7.72 8.94 -6.73
CA ARG A 137 8.34 9.54 -5.56
C ARG A 137 9.18 8.55 -4.77
N ILE A 138 8.71 7.32 -4.60
CA ILE A 138 9.49 6.24 -3.96
C ILE A 138 10.74 5.93 -4.77
N GLU A 139 10.66 5.87 -6.10
CA GLU A 139 11.82 5.66 -6.97
C GLU A 139 12.84 6.78 -6.86
N THR A 140 12.38 8.04 -6.80
CA THR A 140 13.25 9.20 -6.61
C THR A 140 13.97 9.17 -5.25
N MET A 141 13.30 8.67 -4.20
CA MET A 141 13.92 8.48 -2.88
C MET A 141 14.87 7.29 -2.84
N PHE A 142 14.60 6.23 -3.60
CA PHE A 142 15.31 4.96 -3.55
C PHE A 142 15.56 4.41 -4.97
N PRO A 143 16.44 5.07 -5.77
CA PRO A 143 16.60 4.75 -7.19
C PRO A 143 17.22 3.38 -7.45
N THR A 144 18.10 2.89 -6.57
CA THR A 144 18.90 1.67 -6.77
C THR A 144 18.41 0.45 -5.98
N GLN A 145 17.49 0.64 -5.03
CA GLN A 145 16.99 -0.42 -4.17
C GLN A 145 16.09 -1.39 -4.93
N LYS A 146 16.19 -2.69 -4.59
CA LYS A 146 15.25 -3.70 -5.10
C LYS A 146 13.86 -3.45 -4.53
N LYS A 147 12.88 -3.34 -5.42
CA LYS A 147 11.49 -2.96 -5.11
C LYS A 147 10.52 -4.06 -5.49
N ILE A 148 9.49 -4.25 -4.67
CA ILE A 148 8.36 -5.13 -4.95
C ILE A 148 7.05 -4.42 -4.64
N GLU A 149 6.07 -4.58 -5.52
CA GLU A 149 4.69 -4.19 -5.29
C GLU A 149 3.84 -5.45 -5.02
N LEU A 150 3.24 -5.50 -3.84
CA LEU A 150 2.30 -6.54 -3.44
C LEU A 150 0.87 -6.06 -3.72
N PHE A 151 0.02 -6.99 -4.15
CA PHE A 151 -1.36 -6.72 -4.59
C PHE A 151 -1.41 -5.82 -5.84
N ALA A 152 -0.36 -5.91 -6.67
CA ALA A 152 -0.24 -5.13 -7.90
C ALA A 152 -1.37 -5.49 -8.88
N ARG A 153 -1.87 -4.48 -9.59
CA ARG A 153 -2.90 -4.62 -10.63
C ARG A 153 -2.32 -4.56 -12.03
N GLU A 154 -1.11 -4.05 -12.16
CA GLU A 154 -0.37 -3.93 -13.40
C GLU A 154 1.13 -4.15 -13.13
N LYS A 155 1.86 -4.55 -14.16
CA LYS A 155 3.32 -4.66 -14.08
C LYS A 155 3.95 -3.29 -14.21
N THR A 156 4.82 -2.93 -13.29
CA THR A 156 5.58 -1.66 -13.30
C THR A 156 7.04 -1.94 -13.62
N LYS A 157 7.60 -1.22 -14.61
CA LYS A 157 9.01 -1.34 -14.97
C LYS A 157 9.90 -1.00 -13.75
N GLY A 158 10.90 -1.83 -13.48
CA GLY A 158 11.82 -1.64 -12.34
C GLY A 158 11.28 -2.19 -11.01
N TRP A 159 10.06 -2.72 -10.97
CA TRP A 159 9.46 -3.36 -9.82
C TRP A 159 9.18 -4.84 -10.07
N THR A 160 9.37 -5.66 -9.07
CA THR A 160 8.71 -6.97 -9.05
C THR A 160 7.25 -6.74 -8.67
N SER A 161 6.32 -7.26 -9.46
CA SER A 161 4.88 -7.06 -9.23
C SER A 161 4.23 -8.41 -8.95
N ILE A 162 3.53 -8.53 -7.82
CA ILE A 162 2.77 -9.73 -7.44
C ILE A 162 1.36 -9.30 -7.06
N GLY A 163 0.35 -9.91 -7.68
CA GLY A 163 -1.05 -9.59 -7.39
C GLY A 163 -2.01 -10.48 -8.15
N TYR A 164 -3.20 -10.71 -7.59
CA TYR A 164 -4.24 -11.52 -8.18
C TYR A 164 -4.66 -11.03 -9.58
N ASP A 165 -4.73 -9.70 -9.77
CA ASP A 165 -5.15 -9.10 -11.04
C ASP A 165 -4.13 -9.30 -12.19
N LEU A 166 -2.90 -9.77 -11.89
CA LEU A 166 -1.86 -9.97 -12.89
C LEU A 166 -1.94 -11.35 -13.57
N ASP A 167 -2.28 -12.39 -12.81
CA ASP A 167 -2.24 -13.77 -13.30
C ASP A 167 -3.35 -14.67 -12.76
N GLY A 168 -4.31 -14.12 -12.02
CA GLY A 168 -5.45 -14.81 -11.43
C GLY A 168 -5.09 -15.75 -10.27
N ARG A 169 -3.83 -15.71 -9.79
CA ARG A 169 -3.37 -16.53 -8.68
C ARG A 169 -3.35 -15.77 -7.37
N ASP A 170 -3.63 -16.48 -6.28
CA ASP A 170 -3.45 -15.94 -4.94
C ASP A 170 -1.97 -15.65 -4.69
N ILE A 171 -1.72 -14.59 -3.91
CA ILE A 171 -0.35 -14.20 -3.55
C ILE A 171 0.28 -15.32 -2.73
N LYS A 172 1.40 -15.83 -3.22
CA LYS A 172 2.32 -16.73 -2.51
C LYS A 172 3.67 -16.02 -2.41
N LEU A 173 4.22 -15.95 -1.19
CA LEU A 173 5.50 -15.31 -0.87
C LEU A 173 6.52 -16.32 -0.42
#